data_3657cbcf6adf8c478b208b401c2bfd77
#
_entry.id   3657cbcf6adf8c478b208b401c2bfd77
#
_cell.length_a   1.000
_cell.length_b   1.000
_cell.length_c   1.000
_cell.angle_alpha   90.00
_cell.angle_beta   90.00
_cell.angle_gamma   90.00
#
_symmetry.space_group_name_H-M   'P 1'
#
loop_
_entity.id
_entity.type
_entity.pdbx_description
1 polymer ?
#
loop_
_entity_poly.entity_id
_entity_poly.type
_entity_poly.pdbx_seq_one_letter_code
_entity_poly.pdbx_strand_id
1 'polypeptide(L)'
;MTVQSTLFPLDTPFSTPQATPDGRKFWIGVVSAEHVRRGVAGGFAQVCHGKGGPLRRMRAGDGFAYYSPTEAFRGKEPLQAFTAIGTVRAGEPYLFDMGEGFVPYRRDIDWLPQVHPAPIRPLLPHLEFTAGRIHWGAPFRYGHFQVSAGDFALIAGAMGATLNTPSPG
;
A
#
# COMPACT_ATOMS: atom_id res chain seq x y z
N MET A 1 -30.47 35.96 -16.14
CA MET A 1 -29.18 35.52 -15.54
C MET A 1 -29.31 34.08 -15.18
N THR A 2 -28.75 33.19 -15.98
CA THR A 2 -28.75 31.74 -15.71
C THR A 2 -27.55 31.45 -14.83
N VAL A 3 -27.84 31.07 -13.57
CA VAL A 3 -26.79 30.54 -12.69
C VAL A 3 -26.50 29.15 -13.17
N GLN A 4 -25.37 28.95 -13.82
CA GLN A 4 -24.85 27.60 -14.08
C GLN A 4 -24.40 27.05 -12.75
N SER A 5 -25.24 26.16 -12.22
CA SER A 5 -24.85 25.30 -11.11
C SER A 5 -23.76 24.36 -11.65
N THR A 6 -22.53 24.65 -11.30
CA THR A 6 -21.43 23.72 -11.57
C THR A 6 -21.64 22.52 -10.66
N LEU A 7 -22.29 21.49 -11.16
CA LEU A 7 -22.32 20.19 -10.53
C LEU A 7 -20.89 19.66 -10.52
N PHE A 8 -20.26 19.76 -9.34
CA PHE A 8 -19.07 18.94 -9.07
C PHE A 8 -19.49 17.49 -9.22
N PRO A 9 -18.77 16.67 -9.98
CA PRO A 9 -19.10 15.27 -10.03
C PRO A 9 -18.99 14.72 -8.61
N LEU A 10 -20.14 14.28 -8.10
CA LEU A 10 -20.25 13.46 -6.90
C LEU A 10 -19.22 12.34 -7.03
N ASP A 11 -18.48 12.10 -5.97
CA ASP A 11 -17.48 11.05 -5.83
C ASP A 11 -17.68 9.90 -6.80
N THR A 12 -16.87 9.89 -7.85
CA THR A 12 -16.75 8.69 -8.68
C THR A 12 -16.29 7.60 -7.74
N PRO A 13 -17.04 6.49 -7.61
CA PRO A 13 -16.60 5.42 -6.74
C PRO A 13 -15.17 5.04 -7.14
N PHE A 14 -14.32 4.82 -6.15
CA PHE A 14 -12.94 4.40 -6.37
C PHE A 14 -12.95 3.16 -7.26
N SER A 15 -12.66 3.35 -8.53
CA SER A 15 -12.64 2.26 -9.50
C SER A 15 -11.47 1.34 -9.16
N THR A 16 -11.75 0.07 -8.93
CA THR A 16 -10.69 -0.91 -8.69
C THR A 16 -9.75 -0.94 -9.90
N PRO A 17 -8.45 -0.67 -9.70
CA PRO A 17 -7.51 -0.70 -10.81
C PRO A 17 -7.48 -2.07 -11.48
N GLN A 18 -7.35 -2.07 -12.79
CA GLN A 18 -7.21 -3.31 -13.54
C GLN A 18 -5.85 -3.95 -13.29
N ALA A 19 -5.80 -5.27 -13.34
CA ALA A 19 -4.54 -6.00 -13.32
C ALA A 19 -3.72 -5.68 -14.57
N THR A 20 -2.41 -5.78 -14.47
CA THR A 20 -1.51 -5.70 -15.62
C THR A 20 -1.73 -6.87 -16.58
N PRO A 21 -1.23 -6.80 -17.85
CA PRO A 21 -1.38 -7.89 -18.81
C PRO A 21 -0.87 -9.26 -18.32
N ASP A 22 0.12 -9.26 -17.42
CA ASP A 22 0.64 -10.47 -16.77
C ASP A 22 -0.18 -10.91 -15.54
N GLY A 23 -1.28 -10.23 -15.25
CA GLY A 23 -2.19 -10.53 -14.16
C GLY A 23 -1.75 -10.01 -12.78
N ARG A 24 -0.61 -9.32 -12.68
CA ARG A 24 -0.13 -8.77 -11.40
C ARG A 24 -1.02 -7.63 -10.93
N LYS A 25 -1.21 -7.59 -9.63
CA LYS A 25 -1.87 -6.51 -8.90
C LYS A 25 -0.89 -5.82 -7.96
N PHE A 26 -1.25 -4.64 -7.53
CA PHE A 26 -0.41 -3.82 -6.66
C PHE A 26 -1.25 -3.34 -5.48
N TRP A 27 -0.70 -3.46 -4.29
CA TRP A 27 -1.42 -3.29 -3.05
C TRP A 27 -0.71 -2.31 -2.10
N ILE A 28 -1.51 -1.57 -1.36
CA ILE A 28 -1.04 -0.73 -0.26
C ILE A 28 -1.59 -1.30 1.05
N GLY A 29 -0.73 -1.49 2.03
CA GLY A 29 -1.10 -1.74 3.42
C GLY A 29 -0.84 -0.52 4.27
N VAL A 30 -1.66 -0.27 5.28
CA VAL A 30 -1.59 0.92 6.13
C VAL A 30 -1.28 0.51 7.56
N VAL A 31 -0.06 0.80 8.01
CA VAL A 31 0.38 0.54 9.38
C VAL A 31 1.43 1.58 9.81
N SER A 32 1.67 1.72 11.11
CA SER A 32 2.73 2.61 11.61
C SER A 32 4.12 2.17 11.14
N ALA A 33 5.05 3.12 11.04
CA ALA A 33 6.42 2.82 10.62
C ALA A 33 7.14 1.84 11.57
N GLU A 34 6.85 1.92 12.86
CA GLU A 34 7.33 0.96 13.86
C GLU A 34 6.92 -0.48 13.50
N HIS A 35 5.67 -0.67 13.10
CA HIS A 35 5.17 -1.97 12.67
C HIS A 35 5.83 -2.43 11.37
N VAL A 36 6.02 -1.52 10.42
CA VAL A 36 6.73 -1.80 9.15
C VAL A 36 8.13 -2.35 9.40
N ARG A 37 8.89 -1.75 10.31
CA ARG A 37 10.24 -2.23 10.63
C ARG A 37 10.26 -3.68 11.09
N ARG A 38 9.28 -4.11 11.87
CA ARG A 38 9.14 -5.52 12.28
C ARG A 38 8.86 -6.42 11.08
N GLY A 39 7.95 -6.00 10.21
CA GLY A 39 7.62 -6.75 8.99
C GLY A 39 8.80 -6.87 8.03
N VAL A 40 9.53 -5.80 7.83
CA VAL A 40 10.74 -5.80 6.97
C VAL A 40 11.83 -6.70 7.56
N ALA A 41 12.09 -6.61 8.85
CA ALA A 41 13.07 -7.46 9.52
C ALA A 41 12.69 -8.94 9.48
N GLY A 42 11.40 -9.26 9.58
CA GLY A 42 10.88 -10.63 9.57
C GLY A 42 10.50 -11.17 8.20
N GLY A 43 10.51 -10.36 7.15
CA GLY A 43 10.13 -10.78 5.80
C GLY A 43 8.64 -11.01 5.60
N PHE A 44 7.77 -10.30 6.31
CA PHE A 44 6.32 -10.49 6.23
C PHE A 44 5.54 -9.19 6.20
N ALA A 45 4.28 -9.28 5.74
CA ALA A 45 3.26 -8.26 5.89
C ALA A 45 2.15 -8.71 6.85
N GLN A 46 1.63 -7.75 7.59
CA GLN A 46 0.50 -7.91 8.50
C GLN A 46 -0.32 -6.62 8.41
N VAL A 47 -1.61 -6.73 8.14
CA VAL A 47 -2.51 -5.59 7.89
C VAL A 47 -3.83 -5.76 8.61
N CYS A 48 -4.59 -4.67 8.71
CA CYS A 48 -5.97 -4.69 9.22
C CYS A 48 -6.10 -5.43 10.56
N HIS A 49 -5.23 -5.15 11.52
CA HIS A 49 -5.22 -5.77 12.85
C HIS A 49 -5.08 -7.31 12.82
N GLY A 50 -4.33 -7.81 11.85
CA GLY A 50 -4.05 -9.23 11.74
C GLY A 50 -5.12 -10.06 11.03
N LYS A 51 -6.04 -9.42 10.30
CA LYS A 51 -7.06 -10.13 9.52
C LYS A 51 -6.43 -10.83 8.31
N GLY A 52 -6.89 -12.06 8.04
CA GLY A 52 -6.41 -12.85 6.91
C GLY A 52 -7.03 -12.50 5.57
N GLY A 53 -8.25 -11.97 5.55
CA GLY A 53 -8.98 -11.67 4.32
C GLY A 53 -8.21 -10.78 3.33
N PRO A 54 -7.66 -9.62 3.76
CA PRO A 54 -6.85 -8.79 2.88
C PRO A 54 -5.64 -9.51 2.29
N LEU A 55 -4.94 -10.30 3.08
CA LEU A 55 -3.75 -11.02 2.65
C LEU A 55 -4.05 -12.13 1.63
N ARG A 56 -5.24 -12.75 1.73
CA ARG A 56 -5.67 -13.78 0.77
C ARG A 56 -5.97 -13.22 -0.63
N ARG A 57 -6.28 -11.92 -0.72
CA ARG A 57 -6.52 -11.27 -2.02
C ARG A 57 -5.24 -11.09 -2.84
N MET A 58 -4.09 -11.07 -2.20
CA MET A 58 -2.80 -10.97 -2.86
C MET A 58 -2.35 -12.32 -3.41
N ARG A 59 -1.67 -12.29 -4.55
CA ARG A 59 -1.07 -13.47 -5.18
C ARG A 59 0.44 -13.33 -5.23
N ALA A 60 1.14 -14.47 -5.31
CA ALA A 60 2.58 -14.48 -5.55
C ALA A 60 2.95 -13.64 -6.77
N GLY A 61 3.95 -12.78 -6.65
CA GLY A 61 4.37 -11.86 -7.68
C GLY A 61 3.68 -10.49 -7.68
N ASP A 62 2.59 -10.32 -6.93
CA ASP A 62 1.97 -9.00 -6.75
C ASP A 62 2.95 -8.03 -6.07
N GLY A 63 2.83 -6.75 -6.41
CA GLY A 63 3.54 -5.69 -5.70
C GLY A 63 2.82 -5.33 -4.40
N PHE A 64 3.60 -5.01 -3.38
CA PHE A 64 3.08 -4.55 -2.09
C PHE A 64 3.92 -3.42 -1.53
N ALA A 65 3.28 -2.36 -1.07
CA ALA A 65 3.95 -1.27 -0.36
C ALA A 65 3.20 -0.92 0.93
N TYR A 66 3.95 -0.51 1.94
CA TYR A 66 3.38 0.04 3.15
C TYR A 66 3.32 1.56 3.10
N TYR A 67 2.19 2.10 3.51
CA TYR A 67 2.00 3.50 3.86
C TYR A 67 1.89 3.63 5.37
N SER A 68 2.67 4.52 5.95
CA SER A 68 2.66 4.80 7.39
C SER A 68 2.15 6.19 7.67
N PRO A 69 0.95 6.33 8.24
CA PRO A 69 0.42 7.64 8.62
C PRO A 69 1.20 8.24 9.79
N THR A 70 1.74 7.41 10.67
CA THR A 70 2.48 7.81 11.87
C THR A 70 3.72 6.97 12.09
N GLU A 71 4.65 7.45 12.90
CA GLU A 71 5.84 6.71 13.31
C GLU A 71 5.47 5.54 14.23
N ALA A 72 4.73 5.80 15.29
CA ALA A 72 4.33 4.81 16.27
C ALA A 72 2.83 4.49 16.20
N PHE A 73 2.47 3.29 16.61
CA PHE A 73 1.07 2.89 16.75
C PHE A 73 0.35 3.82 17.74
N ARG A 74 -0.79 4.37 17.32
CA ARG A 74 -1.54 5.41 18.04
C ARG A 74 -0.75 6.68 18.35
N GLY A 75 0.40 6.86 17.71
CA GLY A 75 1.17 8.09 17.78
C GLY A 75 0.42 9.26 17.13
N LYS A 76 0.73 10.48 17.59
CA LYS A 76 0.10 11.70 17.07
C LYS A 76 0.97 12.40 16.04
N GLU A 77 2.25 12.07 15.95
CA GLU A 77 3.17 12.68 14.99
C GLU A 77 2.89 12.13 13.60
N PRO A 78 2.46 12.99 12.65
CA PRO A 78 2.21 12.55 11.30
C PRO A 78 3.52 12.23 10.59
N LEU A 79 3.61 11.06 9.99
CA LEU A 79 4.68 10.69 9.07
C LEU A 79 4.22 10.83 7.62
N GLN A 80 3.09 10.24 7.29
CA GLN A 80 2.45 10.33 5.98
C GLN A 80 3.41 9.98 4.83
N ALA A 81 4.03 8.82 4.90
CA ALA A 81 5.02 8.36 3.93
C ALA A 81 4.85 6.89 3.57
N PHE A 82 5.27 6.53 2.35
CA PHE A 82 5.50 5.15 1.99
C PHE A 82 6.81 4.69 2.61
N THR A 83 6.80 3.56 3.32
CA THR A 83 7.89 3.18 4.23
C THR A 83 8.54 1.84 3.89
N ALA A 84 7.90 1.01 3.10
CA ALA A 84 8.50 -0.22 2.57
C ALA A 84 7.81 -0.60 1.26
N ILE A 85 8.52 -1.35 0.43
CA ILE A 85 8.02 -1.84 -0.85
C ILE A 85 8.67 -3.17 -1.19
N GLY A 86 7.91 -4.07 -1.80
CA GLY A 86 8.40 -5.39 -2.15
C GLY A 86 7.43 -6.18 -3.02
N THR A 87 7.68 -7.47 -3.08
CA THR A 87 6.91 -8.42 -3.89
C THR A 87 6.36 -9.53 -3.01
N VAL A 88 5.10 -9.89 -3.21
CA VAL A 88 4.45 -10.98 -2.48
C VAL A 88 5.09 -12.30 -2.86
N ARG A 89 5.57 -13.05 -1.86
CA ARG A 89 6.18 -14.37 -2.04
C ARG A 89 5.13 -15.45 -2.31
N ALA A 90 5.59 -16.53 -2.91
CA ALA A 90 4.79 -17.76 -3.01
C ALA A 90 4.41 -18.27 -1.61
N GLY A 91 3.25 -18.89 -1.50
CA GLY A 91 2.71 -19.38 -0.24
C GLY A 91 1.38 -18.71 0.12
N GLU A 92 0.76 -19.17 1.18
CA GLU A 92 -0.51 -18.67 1.68
C GLU A 92 -0.30 -17.82 2.95
N PRO A 93 -1.27 -16.98 3.31
CA PRO A 93 -1.27 -16.35 4.63
C PRO A 93 -1.27 -17.41 5.74
N TYR A 94 -0.57 -17.15 6.82
CA TYR A 94 -0.44 -18.07 7.96
C TYR A 94 -0.62 -17.33 9.28
N LEU A 95 -1.08 -18.05 10.29
CA LEU A 95 -1.20 -17.54 11.65
C LEU A 95 0.18 -17.51 12.33
N PHE A 96 0.43 -16.46 13.07
CA PHE A 96 1.65 -16.31 13.86
C PHE A 96 1.28 -15.88 15.29
N ASP A 97 1.65 -16.66 16.28
CA ASP A 97 1.40 -16.36 17.68
C ASP A 97 2.39 -15.29 18.17
N MET A 98 1.89 -14.11 18.47
CA MET A 98 2.67 -13.00 19.02
C MET A 98 2.67 -12.98 20.55
N GLY A 99 1.99 -13.92 21.20
CA GLY A 99 1.81 -13.95 22.64
C GLY A 99 0.56 -13.15 23.09
N GLU A 100 0.22 -13.28 24.36
CA GLU A 100 -0.89 -12.57 25.01
C GLU A 100 -2.25 -12.72 24.30
N GLY A 101 -2.47 -13.84 23.62
CA GLY A 101 -3.72 -14.13 22.90
C GLY A 101 -3.84 -13.44 21.54
N PHE A 102 -2.81 -12.77 21.06
CA PHE A 102 -2.80 -12.14 19.76
C PHE A 102 -2.13 -13.05 18.71
N VAL A 103 -2.95 -13.59 17.80
CA VAL A 103 -2.51 -14.51 16.73
C VAL A 103 -2.96 -13.96 15.37
N PRO A 104 -2.22 -12.99 14.82
CA PRO A 104 -2.55 -12.40 13.53
C PRO A 104 -2.18 -13.30 12.36
N TYR A 105 -2.82 -13.05 11.20
CA TYR A 105 -2.34 -13.56 9.92
C TYR A 105 -1.17 -12.75 9.40
N ARG A 106 -0.22 -13.44 8.79
CA ARG A 106 0.93 -12.89 8.07
C ARG A 106 1.02 -13.46 6.67
N ARG A 107 1.65 -12.70 5.78
CA ARG A 107 2.04 -13.16 4.46
C ARG A 107 3.48 -12.76 4.18
N ASP A 108 4.28 -13.67 3.65
CA ASP A 108 5.68 -13.39 3.35
C ASP A 108 5.83 -12.43 2.16
N ILE A 109 6.74 -11.50 2.32
CA ILE A 109 7.07 -10.48 1.33
C ILE A 109 8.59 -10.47 1.11
N ASP A 110 9.00 -10.41 -0.14
CA ASP A 110 10.37 -10.07 -0.52
C ASP A 110 10.50 -8.54 -0.54
N TRP A 111 10.97 -7.99 0.57
CA TRP A 111 11.17 -6.55 0.69
C TRP A 111 12.39 -6.11 -0.10
N LEU A 112 12.27 -5.00 -0.83
CA LEU A 112 13.40 -4.39 -1.52
C LEU A 112 14.33 -3.72 -0.51
N PRO A 113 15.64 -4.01 -0.56
CA PRO A 113 16.63 -3.33 0.29
C PRO A 113 16.93 -1.93 -0.24
N GLN A 114 17.60 -1.12 0.59
CA GLN A 114 18.15 0.18 0.20
C GLN A 114 17.12 1.19 -0.32
N VAL A 115 15.88 1.08 0.12
CA VAL A 115 14.84 2.07 -0.12
C VAL A 115 14.79 3.08 1.03
N HIS A 116 14.28 4.27 0.74
CA HIS A 116 14.05 5.30 1.75
C HIS A 116 12.57 5.69 1.80
N PRO A 117 12.08 6.19 2.94
CA PRO A 117 10.69 6.65 3.02
C PRO A 117 10.41 7.74 1.99
N ALA A 118 9.25 7.66 1.37
CA ALA A 118 8.76 8.66 0.42
C ALA A 118 7.53 9.37 0.98
N PRO A 119 7.63 10.65 1.40
CA PRO A 119 6.47 11.43 1.80
C PRO A 119 5.42 11.47 0.70
N ILE A 120 4.15 11.32 1.07
CA ILE A 120 3.08 11.27 0.08
C ILE A 120 2.75 12.64 -0.52
N ARG A 121 2.95 13.73 0.22
CA ARG A 121 2.49 15.05 -0.21
C ARG A 121 3.02 15.48 -1.59
N PRO A 122 4.30 15.32 -1.94
CA PRO A 122 4.76 15.61 -3.29
C PRO A 122 4.15 14.71 -4.38
N LEU A 123 3.65 13.53 -4.01
CA LEU A 123 3.07 12.56 -4.93
C LEU A 123 1.57 12.77 -5.15
N LEU A 124 0.88 13.51 -4.28
CA LEU A 124 -0.59 13.66 -4.33
C LEU A 124 -1.13 14.10 -5.70
N PRO A 125 -0.51 15.06 -6.42
CA PRO A 125 -1.01 15.47 -7.73
C PRO A 125 -0.82 14.42 -8.82
N HIS A 126 0.05 13.44 -8.61
CA HIS A 126 0.50 12.49 -9.61
C HIS A 126 -0.07 11.08 -9.45
N LEU A 127 -0.52 10.72 -8.26
CA LEU A 127 -1.13 9.42 -8.00
C LEU A 127 -2.61 9.43 -8.43
N GLU A 128 -3.02 8.45 -9.20
CA GLU A 128 -4.40 8.35 -9.70
C GLU A 128 -5.43 8.32 -8.57
N PHE A 129 -5.10 7.62 -7.46
CA PHE A 129 -6.04 7.50 -6.35
C PHE A 129 -6.11 8.73 -5.44
N THR A 130 -5.24 9.74 -5.63
CA THR A 130 -5.22 10.96 -4.81
C THR A 130 -5.42 12.24 -5.62
N ALA A 131 -5.05 12.24 -6.90
CA ALA A 131 -5.08 13.43 -7.75
C ALA A 131 -6.47 14.09 -7.80
N GLY A 132 -6.53 15.40 -7.57
CA GLY A 132 -7.76 16.17 -7.61
C GLY A 132 -8.75 15.87 -6.47
N ARG A 133 -8.39 15.09 -5.46
CA ARG A 133 -9.29 14.71 -4.36
C ARG A 133 -9.01 15.55 -3.12
N ILE A 134 -10.05 16.17 -2.57
CA ILE A 134 -9.96 16.91 -1.30
C ILE A 134 -9.68 15.93 -0.14
N HIS A 135 -10.38 14.81 -0.14
CA HIS A 135 -10.23 13.75 0.87
C HIS A 135 -9.35 12.61 0.38
N TRP A 136 -8.16 12.93 -0.08
CA TRP A 136 -7.21 11.96 -0.62
C TRP A 136 -6.84 10.81 0.35
N GLY A 137 -6.97 11.05 1.65
CA GLY A 137 -6.70 10.04 2.68
C GLY A 137 -7.78 8.97 2.85
N ALA A 138 -8.94 9.11 2.20
CA ALA A 138 -10.07 8.18 2.39
C ALA A 138 -9.73 6.71 2.13
N PRO A 139 -8.99 6.33 1.07
CA PRO A 139 -8.64 4.93 0.81
C PRO A 139 -7.81 4.29 1.93
N PHE A 140 -7.00 5.07 2.64
CA PHE A 140 -6.17 4.55 3.73
C PHE A 140 -6.97 4.01 4.92
N ARG A 141 -8.23 4.42 5.06
CA ARG A 141 -9.13 3.91 6.10
C ARG A 141 -9.45 2.43 5.95
N TYR A 142 -9.34 1.89 4.74
CA TYR A 142 -9.54 0.46 4.50
C TYR A 142 -8.40 -0.40 5.04
N GLY A 143 -7.25 0.19 5.34
CA GLY A 143 -6.07 -0.51 5.83
C GLY A 143 -5.34 -1.37 4.80
N HIS A 144 -6.01 -1.71 3.70
CA HIS A 144 -5.46 -2.48 2.58
C HIS A 144 -6.30 -2.25 1.33
N PHE A 145 -5.68 -1.83 0.24
CA PHE A 145 -6.39 -1.57 -1.02
C PHE A 145 -5.46 -1.70 -2.23
N GLN A 146 -6.05 -1.87 -3.40
CA GLN A 146 -5.34 -2.02 -4.66
C GLN A 146 -5.07 -0.65 -5.30
N VAL A 147 -3.90 -0.50 -5.92
CA VAL A 147 -3.53 0.66 -6.75
C VAL A 147 -3.16 0.24 -8.16
N SER A 148 -3.07 1.19 -9.08
CA SER A 148 -2.62 0.92 -10.44
C SER A 148 -1.12 0.61 -10.51
N ALA A 149 -0.70 -0.05 -11.58
CA ALA A 149 0.72 -0.26 -11.86
C ALA A 149 1.48 1.06 -11.97
N GLY A 150 0.87 2.08 -12.57
CA GLY A 150 1.45 3.42 -12.69
C GLY A 150 1.69 4.07 -11.33
N ASP A 151 0.70 4.02 -10.45
CA ASP A 151 0.84 4.54 -9.08
C ASP A 151 1.91 3.80 -8.29
N PHE A 152 1.95 2.49 -8.39
CA PHE A 152 2.96 1.68 -7.72
C PHE A 152 4.37 2.02 -8.22
N ALA A 153 4.55 2.22 -9.53
CA ALA A 153 5.83 2.62 -10.11
C ALA A 153 6.27 4.02 -9.63
N LEU A 154 5.35 4.98 -9.51
CA LEU A 154 5.64 6.31 -8.95
C LEU A 154 6.10 6.22 -7.50
N ILE A 155 5.44 5.42 -6.70
CA ILE A 155 5.80 5.17 -5.29
C ILE A 155 7.20 4.54 -5.22
N ALA A 156 7.45 3.50 -6.02
CA ALA A 156 8.74 2.83 -6.09
C ALA A 156 9.87 3.80 -6.46
N GLY A 157 9.67 4.60 -7.50
CA GLY A 157 10.63 5.62 -7.92
C GLY A 157 10.93 6.64 -6.84
N ALA A 158 9.90 7.12 -6.13
CA ALA A 158 10.06 8.06 -5.02
C ALA A 158 10.82 7.46 -3.83
N MET A 159 10.70 6.16 -3.63
CA MET A 159 11.44 5.41 -2.59
C MET A 159 12.87 5.03 -3.02
N GLY A 160 13.26 5.32 -4.25
CA GLY A 160 14.55 4.90 -4.79
C GLY A 160 14.65 3.39 -5.05
N ALA A 161 13.51 2.72 -5.19
CA ALA A 161 13.47 1.29 -5.47
C ALA A 161 13.75 1.02 -6.95
N THR A 162 14.64 0.06 -7.22
CA THR A 162 14.82 -0.46 -8.58
C THR A 162 13.87 -1.64 -8.75
N LEU A 163 12.78 -1.42 -9.47
CA LEU A 163 11.92 -2.52 -9.89
C LEU A 163 12.61 -3.23 -11.06
N ASN A 164 13.02 -4.48 -10.85
CA ASN A 164 13.43 -5.34 -11.94
C ASN A 164 12.20 -5.64 -12.79
N THR A 165 12.02 -4.91 -13.87
CA THR A 165 11.17 -5.37 -14.96
C THR A 165 11.84 -6.62 -15.52
N PRO A 166 11.16 -7.78 -15.60
CA PRO A 166 11.70 -8.89 -16.36
C PRO A 166 11.92 -8.40 -17.78
N SER A 167 13.16 -8.49 -18.25
CA SER A 167 13.48 -8.20 -19.63
C SER A 167 12.57 -9.02 -20.54
N PRO A 168 11.96 -8.39 -21.56
CA PRO A 168 11.29 -9.16 -22.59
C PRO A 168 12.34 -10.03 -23.27
N GLY A 169 12.25 -11.35 -23.05
CA GLY A 169 13.03 -12.35 -23.77
C GLY A 169 12.59 -12.46 -25.22
#